data_9ad8470778382cfe66662af5278e6395
#
_entry.id   9ad8470778382cfe66662af5278e6395
#
_cell.length_a   1.000
_cell.length_b   1.000
_cell.length_c   1.000
_cell.angle_alpha   90.00
_cell.angle_beta   90.00
_cell.angle_gamma   90.00
#
_symmetry.space_group_name_H-M   'P 1'
#
loop_
_entity.id
_entity.type
_entity.pdbx_description
1 polymer ?
#
loop_
_entity_poly.entity_id
_entity_poly.type
_entity_poly.pdbx_seq_one_letter_code
_entity_poly.pdbx_strand_id
1 'polypeptide(L)'
;MGFKSFLLIILFTLFFTGCMPKQDDVKNVFQSDSANIIKRDYQKSQKLLISFKQKLDKRNPKAYDKALEQKIYDLIINSEKTLHLKYKNRILENYKDYLQLAFSKDFISARNDYLILGLYYSLYEAYDIKSGHKIIALEYEKEKLHKLHKNLQILKWKIKVDRDLNNEYLFLTWQNNWQIELEKKLNNNEEISYDDIKNLAFIKNGKENLLSRSNFTFEVILTQMIYNVENSLYALGEEPKKLALDAVFFLFI
;
A
#
# COMPACT_ATOMS: atom_id res chain seq x y z
N MET A 1 -15.67 52.65 49.81
CA MET A 1 -15.35 51.82 48.65
C MET A 1 -16.37 52.16 47.59
N GLY A 2 -15.98 52.92 46.54
CA GLY A 2 -16.90 53.58 45.65
C GLY A 2 -17.51 52.61 44.63
N PHE A 3 -18.73 52.85 44.20
CA PHE A 3 -19.50 52.08 43.23
C PHE A 3 -18.71 51.74 41.97
N LYS A 4 -17.75 52.57 41.56
CA LYS A 4 -16.81 52.34 40.43
C LYS A 4 -15.86 51.16 40.67
N SER A 5 -15.36 50.97 41.91
CA SER A 5 -14.50 49.83 42.27
C SER A 5 -15.26 48.50 42.27
N PHE A 6 -16.54 48.51 42.66
CA PHE A 6 -17.39 47.35 42.66
C PHE A 6 -17.74 46.89 41.23
N LEU A 7 -18.00 47.85 40.33
CA LEU A 7 -18.26 47.57 38.94
C LEU A 7 -17.04 46.97 38.23
N LEU A 8 -15.84 47.46 38.57
CA LEU A 8 -14.58 46.95 37.99
C LEU A 8 -14.27 45.53 38.41
N ILE A 9 -14.60 45.15 39.67
CA ILE A 9 -14.45 43.80 40.16
C ILE A 9 -15.43 42.82 39.47
N ILE A 10 -16.68 43.26 39.24
CA ILE A 10 -17.67 42.45 38.52
C ILE A 10 -17.24 42.24 37.06
N LEU A 11 -16.71 43.26 36.42
CA LEU A 11 -16.22 43.15 35.03
C LEU A 11 -15.02 42.20 34.98
N PHE A 12 -14.12 42.25 35.95
CA PHE A 12 -12.93 41.40 36.02
C PHE A 12 -13.30 39.93 36.26
N THR A 13 -14.31 39.64 37.11
CA THR A 13 -14.78 38.27 37.35
C THR A 13 -15.50 37.67 36.12
N LEU A 14 -16.17 38.45 35.29
CA LEU A 14 -16.80 38.01 34.07
C LEU A 14 -15.79 37.55 33.00
N PHE A 15 -14.57 38.11 33.01
CA PHE A 15 -13.50 37.68 32.10
C PHE A 15 -12.89 36.32 32.50
N PHE A 16 -13.02 35.90 33.75
CA PHE A 16 -12.47 34.60 34.19
C PHE A 16 -13.49 33.43 34.13
N THR A 17 -14.75 33.70 33.80
CA THR A 17 -15.76 32.64 33.55
C THR A 17 -15.79 32.18 32.08
N GLY A 18 -14.82 32.60 31.25
CA GLY A 18 -14.60 31.99 29.95
C GLY A 18 -14.37 30.50 30.14
N CYS A 19 -15.29 29.67 29.66
CA CYS A 19 -15.11 28.24 29.58
C CYS A 19 -13.76 27.96 28.91
N MET A 20 -12.72 27.68 29.72
CA MET A 20 -11.56 26.99 29.18
C MET A 20 -12.05 25.65 28.68
N PRO A 21 -11.93 25.33 27.40
CA PRO A 21 -12.27 23.99 26.90
C PRO A 21 -11.50 23.01 27.76
N LYS A 22 -12.19 22.04 28.33
CA LYS A 22 -11.53 20.98 29.10
C LYS A 22 -10.45 20.37 28.23
N GLN A 23 -9.31 20.06 28.82
CA GLN A 23 -8.17 19.46 28.10
C GLN A 23 -8.59 18.21 27.31
N ASP A 24 -9.65 17.53 27.77
CA ASP A 24 -10.26 16.38 27.10
C ASP A 24 -11.02 16.77 25.82
N ASP A 25 -11.68 17.95 25.77
CA ASP A 25 -12.39 18.42 24.57
C ASP A 25 -11.38 18.77 23.47
N VAL A 26 -10.24 19.37 23.82
CA VAL A 26 -9.14 19.66 22.89
C VAL A 26 -8.53 18.36 22.37
N LYS A 27 -8.28 17.37 23.24
CA LYS A 27 -7.80 16.03 22.83
C LYS A 27 -8.78 15.34 21.90
N ASN A 28 -10.09 15.41 22.18
CA ASN A 28 -11.12 14.78 21.33
C ASN A 28 -11.19 15.40 19.94
N VAL A 29 -11.03 16.72 19.80
CA VAL A 29 -10.98 17.40 18.49
C VAL A 29 -9.75 16.94 17.72
N PHE A 30 -8.56 16.95 18.31
CA PHE A 30 -7.33 16.46 17.65
C PHE A 30 -7.41 14.96 17.32
N GLN A 31 -8.01 14.15 18.17
CA GLN A 31 -8.20 12.71 17.94
C GLN A 31 -9.18 12.44 16.80
N SER A 32 -10.25 13.22 16.66
CA SER A 32 -11.18 13.09 15.53
C SER A 32 -10.53 13.46 14.20
N ASP A 33 -9.70 14.47 14.16
CA ASP A 33 -8.94 14.87 12.96
C ASP A 33 -7.95 13.78 12.55
N SER A 34 -7.23 13.20 13.49
CA SER A 34 -6.33 12.08 13.24
C SER A 34 -7.05 10.84 12.70
N ALA A 35 -8.23 10.50 13.25
CA ALA A 35 -9.05 9.40 12.73
C ALA A 35 -9.53 9.67 11.29
N ASN A 36 -9.88 10.90 10.95
CA ASN A 36 -10.23 11.31 9.60
C ASN A 36 -9.04 11.21 8.62
N ILE A 37 -7.83 11.55 9.07
CA ILE A 37 -6.60 11.37 8.29
C ILE A 37 -6.42 9.88 7.97
N ILE A 38 -6.49 9.01 8.97
CA ILE A 38 -6.31 7.56 8.83
C ILE A 38 -7.36 6.98 7.86
N LYS A 39 -8.63 7.35 8.03
CA LYS A 39 -9.71 6.95 7.11
C LYS A 39 -9.42 7.35 5.67
N ARG A 40 -9.01 8.60 5.46
CA ARG A 40 -8.67 9.12 4.12
C ARG A 40 -7.49 8.40 3.51
N ASP A 41 -6.47 8.07 4.30
CA ASP A 41 -5.28 7.40 3.81
C ASP A 41 -5.57 5.93 3.46
N TYR A 42 -6.46 5.26 4.20
CA TYR A 42 -7.03 3.97 3.78
C TYR A 42 -7.73 4.06 2.42
N GLN A 43 -8.63 5.04 2.25
CA GLN A 43 -9.38 5.23 0.99
C GLN A 43 -8.47 5.54 -0.20
N LYS A 44 -7.39 6.32 0.02
CA LYS A 44 -6.36 6.54 -1.00
C LYS A 44 -5.64 5.24 -1.35
N SER A 45 -5.29 4.44 -0.35
CA SER A 45 -4.63 3.15 -0.56
C SER A 45 -5.50 2.15 -1.31
N GLN A 46 -6.83 2.15 -1.08
CA GLN A 46 -7.77 1.36 -1.90
C GLN A 46 -7.75 1.77 -3.37
N LYS A 47 -7.80 3.07 -3.66
CA LYS A 47 -7.74 3.59 -5.05
C LYS A 47 -6.42 3.24 -5.73
N LEU A 48 -5.31 3.31 -4.99
CA LEU A 48 -4.00 2.89 -5.46
C LEU A 48 -3.95 1.38 -5.75
N LEU A 49 -4.58 0.56 -4.90
CA LEU A 49 -4.63 -0.89 -5.09
C LEU A 49 -5.44 -1.27 -6.33
N ILE A 50 -6.55 -0.60 -6.61
CA ILE A 50 -7.33 -0.77 -7.85
C ILE A 50 -6.45 -0.43 -9.06
N SER A 51 -5.78 0.71 -9.02
CA SER A 51 -4.86 1.13 -10.09
C SER A 51 -3.71 0.14 -10.28
N PHE A 52 -3.19 -0.41 -9.17
CA PHE A 52 -2.14 -1.43 -9.21
C PHE A 52 -2.62 -2.71 -9.87
N LYS A 53 -3.81 -3.22 -9.50
CA LYS A 53 -4.41 -4.40 -10.16
C LYS A 53 -4.57 -4.18 -11.66
N GLN A 54 -5.19 -3.08 -12.08
CA GLN A 54 -5.40 -2.78 -13.50
C GLN A 54 -4.10 -2.81 -14.32
N LYS A 55 -3.02 -2.23 -13.77
CA LYS A 55 -1.72 -2.20 -14.44
C LYS A 55 -1.03 -3.55 -14.39
N LEU A 56 -1.11 -4.25 -13.27
CA LEU A 56 -0.52 -5.57 -13.09
C LEU A 56 -1.15 -6.58 -14.06
N ASP A 57 -2.46 -6.62 -14.17
CA ASP A 57 -3.19 -7.52 -15.07
C ASP A 57 -2.88 -7.21 -16.54
N LYS A 58 -2.78 -5.94 -16.88
CA LYS A 58 -2.39 -5.53 -18.24
C LYS A 58 -0.97 -5.97 -18.61
N ARG A 59 -0.03 -5.95 -17.65
CA ARG A 59 1.36 -6.40 -17.86
C ARG A 59 1.51 -7.92 -17.79
N ASN A 60 0.70 -8.60 -17.00
CA ASN A 60 0.73 -10.04 -16.76
C ASN A 60 -0.63 -10.68 -17.10
N PRO A 61 -1.07 -10.64 -18.37
CA PRO A 61 -2.45 -10.98 -18.74
C PRO A 61 -2.79 -12.47 -18.57
N LYS A 62 -1.78 -13.32 -18.39
CA LYS A 62 -1.96 -14.76 -18.14
C LYS A 62 -1.91 -15.13 -16.66
N ALA A 63 -1.70 -14.15 -15.77
CA ALA A 63 -1.48 -14.38 -14.36
C ALA A 63 -2.66 -13.92 -13.47
N TYR A 64 -3.84 -13.73 -14.02
CA TYR A 64 -5.07 -13.44 -13.28
C TYR A 64 -6.26 -14.21 -13.85
N ASP A 65 -7.29 -14.40 -13.03
CA ASP A 65 -8.55 -15.02 -13.44
C ASP A 65 -9.55 -13.93 -13.84
N LYS A 66 -9.88 -13.86 -15.12
CA LYS A 66 -10.82 -12.87 -15.65
C LYS A 66 -12.23 -12.99 -15.05
N ALA A 67 -12.63 -14.19 -14.60
CA ALA A 67 -13.93 -14.39 -13.96
C ALA A 67 -13.98 -13.79 -12.53
N LEU A 68 -12.83 -13.59 -11.91
CA LEU A 68 -12.70 -12.99 -10.58
C LEU A 68 -12.47 -11.47 -10.63
N GLU A 69 -12.12 -10.92 -11.78
CA GLU A 69 -11.69 -9.53 -11.92
C GLU A 69 -12.70 -8.54 -11.29
N GLN A 70 -13.96 -8.60 -11.71
CA GLN A 70 -14.98 -7.69 -11.18
C GLN A 70 -15.25 -7.93 -9.69
N LYS A 71 -15.28 -9.18 -9.24
CA LYS A 71 -15.49 -9.52 -7.83
C LYS A 71 -14.39 -8.95 -6.93
N ILE A 72 -13.15 -8.94 -7.41
CA ILE A 72 -12.02 -8.37 -6.67
C ILE A 72 -12.15 -6.84 -6.62
N TYR A 73 -12.56 -6.18 -7.72
CA TYR A 73 -12.83 -4.74 -7.68
C TYR A 73 -13.93 -4.37 -6.70
N ASP A 74 -15.06 -5.09 -6.75
CA ASP A 74 -16.20 -4.86 -5.86
C ASP A 74 -15.81 -5.06 -4.39
N LEU A 75 -15.04 -6.12 -4.11
CA LEU A 75 -14.49 -6.39 -2.78
C LEU A 75 -13.66 -5.21 -2.24
N ILE A 76 -12.76 -4.67 -3.07
CA ILE A 76 -11.89 -3.55 -2.68
C ILE A 76 -12.72 -2.28 -2.50
N ILE A 77 -13.61 -1.97 -3.43
CA ILE A 77 -14.42 -0.74 -3.40
C ILE A 77 -15.35 -0.72 -2.19
N ASN A 78 -16.02 -1.84 -1.92
CA ASN A 78 -17.00 -1.93 -0.84
C ASN A 78 -16.37 -2.23 0.52
N SER A 79 -15.07 -2.44 0.59
CA SER A 79 -14.36 -2.78 1.84
C SER A 79 -14.93 -4.02 2.52
N GLU A 80 -15.20 -5.07 1.76
CA GLU A 80 -15.78 -6.31 2.25
C GLU A 80 -14.72 -7.38 2.56
N LYS A 81 -15.11 -8.44 3.27
CA LYS A 81 -14.29 -9.64 3.51
C LYS A 81 -15.08 -10.90 3.13
N THR A 82 -15.59 -10.93 1.91
CA THR A 82 -16.51 -11.97 1.44
C THR A 82 -15.87 -12.92 0.43
N LEU A 83 -14.78 -12.54 -0.23
CA LEU A 83 -14.12 -13.33 -1.26
C LEU A 83 -12.89 -14.05 -0.72
N HIS A 84 -13.00 -15.36 -0.55
CA HIS A 84 -11.87 -16.22 -0.18
C HIS A 84 -11.59 -17.24 -1.28
N LEU A 85 -10.39 -17.19 -1.84
CA LEU A 85 -9.96 -18.15 -2.85
C LEU A 85 -9.55 -19.47 -2.22
N LYS A 86 -9.63 -20.55 -3.02
CA LYS A 86 -9.14 -21.87 -2.63
C LYS A 86 -7.83 -22.19 -3.37
N TYR A 87 -6.91 -22.80 -2.67
CA TYR A 87 -5.71 -23.38 -3.25
C TYR A 87 -5.49 -24.79 -2.67
N LYS A 88 -5.38 -25.81 -3.53
CA LYS A 88 -5.22 -27.21 -3.13
C LYS A 88 -6.20 -27.62 -2.00
N ASN A 89 -7.49 -27.37 -2.19
CA ASN A 89 -8.58 -27.66 -1.25
C ASN A 89 -8.56 -26.88 0.08
N ARG A 90 -7.62 -25.95 0.30
CA ARG A 90 -7.59 -25.06 1.46
C ARG A 90 -8.17 -23.70 1.09
N ILE A 91 -9.06 -23.17 1.93
CA ILE A 91 -9.54 -21.79 1.83
C ILE A 91 -8.47 -20.85 2.40
N LEU A 92 -8.18 -19.78 1.68
CA LEU A 92 -7.22 -18.75 2.09
C LEU A 92 -7.97 -17.67 2.85
N GLU A 93 -7.75 -17.55 4.14
CA GLU A 93 -8.51 -16.63 5.00
C GLU A 93 -7.73 -15.38 5.41
N ASN A 94 -6.40 -15.42 5.35
CA ASN A 94 -5.54 -14.34 5.81
C ASN A 94 -4.58 -13.87 4.73
N TYR A 95 -4.11 -12.62 4.85
CA TYR A 95 -3.21 -12.02 3.86
C TYR A 95 -1.88 -12.76 3.68
N LYS A 96 -1.39 -13.44 4.73
CA LYS A 96 -0.10 -14.15 4.66
C LYS A 96 -0.18 -15.32 3.70
N ASP A 97 -1.26 -16.11 3.76
CA ASP A 97 -1.48 -17.23 2.83
C ASP A 97 -1.50 -16.75 1.37
N TYR A 98 -2.19 -15.64 1.10
CA TYR A 98 -2.21 -15.03 -0.23
C TYR A 98 -0.84 -14.56 -0.68
N LEU A 99 -0.11 -13.84 0.17
CA LEU A 99 1.23 -13.34 -0.18
C LEU A 99 2.25 -14.48 -0.33
N GLN A 100 2.17 -15.53 0.49
CA GLN A 100 3.03 -16.72 0.32
C GLN A 100 2.83 -17.38 -1.04
N LEU A 101 1.58 -17.51 -1.49
CA LEU A 101 1.29 -18.03 -2.84
C LEU A 101 1.75 -17.08 -3.93
N ALA A 102 1.49 -15.79 -3.79
CA ALA A 102 1.92 -14.78 -4.76
C ALA A 102 3.44 -14.81 -4.99
N PHE A 103 4.22 -15.07 -3.95
CA PHE A 103 5.68 -15.14 -4.01
C PHE A 103 6.25 -16.58 -3.99
N SER A 104 5.41 -17.60 -4.21
CA SER A 104 5.91 -18.97 -4.42
C SER A 104 6.73 -19.03 -5.71
N LYS A 105 7.80 -19.82 -5.69
CA LYS A 105 8.60 -20.11 -6.89
C LYS A 105 7.89 -21.09 -7.83
N ASP A 106 6.89 -21.83 -7.32
CA ASP A 106 6.09 -22.74 -8.13
C ASP A 106 5.22 -21.97 -9.14
N PHE A 107 4.74 -22.68 -10.14
CA PHE A 107 3.76 -22.12 -11.07
C PHE A 107 2.42 -21.84 -10.37
N ILE A 108 1.98 -20.59 -10.39
CA ILE A 108 0.70 -20.13 -9.84
C ILE A 108 -0.07 -19.40 -10.93
N SER A 109 -1.20 -19.98 -11.38
CA SER A 109 -1.98 -19.47 -12.51
C SER A 109 -2.60 -18.08 -12.28
N ALA A 110 -3.11 -17.83 -11.06
CA ALA A 110 -3.75 -16.55 -10.69
C ALA A 110 -2.87 -15.72 -9.76
N ARG A 111 -1.59 -15.66 -10.02
CA ARG A 111 -0.58 -15.00 -9.18
C ARG A 111 -0.91 -13.54 -8.88
N ASN A 112 -1.39 -12.79 -9.86
CA ASN A 112 -1.82 -11.40 -9.67
C ASN A 112 -2.93 -11.30 -8.64
N ASP A 113 -3.95 -12.17 -8.73
CA ASP A 113 -5.10 -12.13 -7.83
C ASP A 113 -4.68 -12.44 -6.39
N TYR A 114 -3.76 -13.38 -6.20
CA TYR A 114 -3.19 -13.66 -4.88
C TYR A 114 -2.42 -12.46 -4.34
N LEU A 115 -1.61 -11.78 -5.16
CA LEU A 115 -0.90 -10.57 -4.74
C LEU A 115 -1.87 -9.46 -4.32
N ILE A 116 -2.87 -9.19 -5.15
CA ILE A 116 -3.86 -8.13 -4.90
C ILE A 116 -4.71 -8.42 -3.67
N LEU A 117 -5.19 -9.65 -3.50
CA LEU A 117 -5.96 -10.05 -2.32
C LEU A 117 -5.09 -10.05 -1.05
N GLY A 118 -3.84 -10.47 -1.15
CA GLY A 118 -2.90 -10.36 -0.03
C GLY A 118 -2.68 -8.92 0.41
N LEU A 119 -2.50 -7.99 -0.53
CA LEU A 119 -2.41 -6.56 -0.24
C LEU A 119 -3.71 -6.02 0.34
N TYR A 120 -4.85 -6.36 -0.25
CA TYR A 120 -6.15 -5.92 0.21
C TYR A 120 -6.42 -6.36 1.66
N TYR A 121 -6.24 -7.64 1.97
CA TYR A 121 -6.46 -8.15 3.32
C TYR A 121 -5.44 -7.62 4.33
N SER A 122 -4.21 -7.31 3.89
CA SER A 122 -3.24 -6.60 4.75
C SER A 122 -3.73 -5.20 5.14
N LEU A 123 -4.29 -4.44 4.18
CA LEU A 123 -4.91 -3.13 4.44
C LEU A 123 -6.15 -3.28 5.32
N TYR A 124 -7.04 -4.22 4.99
CA TYR A 124 -8.28 -4.47 5.71
C TYR A 124 -8.05 -4.77 7.20
N GLU A 125 -7.06 -5.63 7.48
CA GLU A 125 -6.68 -6.00 8.85
C GLU A 125 -6.00 -4.85 9.59
N ALA A 126 -5.05 -4.17 8.93
CA ALA A 126 -4.27 -3.11 9.57
C ALA A 126 -5.09 -1.88 9.94
N TYR A 127 -6.08 -1.54 9.12
CA TYR A 127 -7.00 -0.43 9.38
C TYR A 127 -8.26 -0.86 10.13
N ASP A 128 -8.34 -2.10 10.59
CA ASP A 128 -9.47 -2.68 11.33
C ASP A 128 -10.84 -2.41 10.71
N ILE A 129 -10.95 -2.61 9.40
CA ILE A 129 -12.14 -2.25 8.61
C ILE A 129 -13.37 -3.06 9.03
N LYS A 130 -13.17 -4.27 9.57
CA LYS A 130 -14.26 -5.12 10.09
C LYS A 130 -15.13 -4.40 11.13
N SER A 131 -14.51 -3.59 11.98
CA SER A 131 -15.20 -2.80 13.01
C SER A 131 -15.65 -1.43 12.51
N GLY A 132 -15.47 -1.14 11.21
CA GLY A 132 -15.72 0.18 10.63
C GLY A 132 -14.61 1.18 10.89
N HIS A 133 -14.73 2.36 10.30
CA HIS A 133 -13.79 3.44 10.59
C HIS A 133 -13.99 4.01 11.99
N LYS A 134 -12.91 4.14 12.73
CA LYS A 134 -12.94 4.65 14.10
C LYS A 134 -13.23 6.14 14.13
N ILE A 135 -13.94 6.58 15.15
CA ILE A 135 -14.19 8.00 15.40
C ILE A 135 -12.98 8.63 16.09
N ILE A 136 -12.30 7.86 16.94
CA ILE A 136 -11.15 8.29 17.73
C ILE A 136 -9.89 7.56 17.24
N ALA A 137 -8.81 8.30 17.00
CA ALA A 137 -7.55 7.73 16.50
C ALA A 137 -6.95 6.66 17.43
N LEU A 138 -7.11 6.79 18.73
CA LEU A 138 -6.59 5.85 19.72
C LEU A 138 -7.21 4.43 19.64
N GLU A 139 -8.31 4.27 18.94
CA GLU A 139 -8.94 2.96 18.70
C GLU A 139 -8.24 2.16 17.58
N TYR A 140 -7.36 2.79 16.80
CA TYR A 140 -6.54 2.07 15.82
C TYR A 140 -5.34 1.40 16.49
N GLU A 141 -5.07 0.16 16.09
CA GLU A 141 -3.94 -0.61 16.60
C GLU A 141 -2.65 -0.23 15.86
N LYS A 142 -1.79 0.54 16.53
CA LYS A 142 -0.51 1.03 16.00
C LYS A 142 0.37 -0.10 15.46
N GLU A 143 0.46 -1.21 16.19
CA GLU A 143 1.26 -2.38 15.82
C GLU A 143 0.83 -2.98 14.47
N LYS A 144 -0.47 -3.00 14.17
CA LYS A 144 -0.97 -3.47 12.87
C LYS A 144 -0.54 -2.56 11.72
N LEU A 145 -0.54 -1.24 11.95
CA LEU A 145 -0.07 -0.27 10.95
C LEU A 145 1.45 -0.34 10.76
N HIS A 146 2.24 -0.49 11.83
CA HIS A 146 3.69 -0.74 11.72
C HIS A 146 4.00 -2.01 10.94
N LYS A 147 3.23 -3.07 11.18
CA LYS A 147 3.34 -4.33 10.47
C LYS A 147 3.01 -4.19 8.98
N LEU A 148 1.92 -3.49 8.67
CA LEU A 148 1.56 -3.17 7.29
C LEU A 148 2.67 -2.37 6.60
N HIS A 149 3.19 -1.33 7.26
CA HIS A 149 4.28 -0.50 6.75
C HIS A 149 5.51 -1.34 6.39
N LYS A 150 5.93 -2.23 7.29
CA LYS A 150 7.04 -3.15 7.06
C LYS A 150 6.76 -4.11 5.90
N ASN A 151 5.56 -4.72 5.88
CA ASN A 151 5.17 -5.66 4.82
C ASN A 151 5.13 -5.01 3.44
N LEU A 152 4.67 -3.76 3.33
CA LEU A 152 4.66 -3.03 2.06
C LEU A 152 6.08 -2.76 1.54
N GLN A 153 7.04 -2.45 2.42
CA GLN A 153 8.44 -2.27 2.03
C GLN A 153 9.05 -3.59 1.54
N ILE A 154 8.82 -4.70 2.27
CA ILE A 154 9.26 -6.03 1.88
C ILE A 154 8.65 -6.40 0.52
N LEU A 155 7.35 -6.20 0.36
CA LEU A 155 6.62 -6.51 -0.86
C LEU A 155 7.15 -5.70 -2.05
N LYS A 156 7.37 -4.40 -1.87
CA LYS A 156 7.96 -3.54 -2.90
C LYS A 156 9.30 -4.08 -3.39
N TRP A 157 10.14 -4.57 -2.48
CA TRP A 157 11.42 -5.17 -2.83
C TRP A 157 11.26 -6.54 -3.51
N LYS A 158 10.43 -7.44 -2.96
CA LYS A 158 10.20 -8.79 -3.51
C LYS A 158 9.63 -8.77 -4.92
N ILE A 159 8.67 -7.90 -5.20
CA ILE A 159 8.12 -7.71 -6.56
C ILE A 159 9.24 -7.40 -7.56
N LYS A 160 10.25 -6.65 -7.14
CA LYS A 160 11.36 -6.23 -8.02
C LYS A 160 12.37 -7.34 -8.27
N VAL A 161 12.62 -8.23 -7.30
CA VAL A 161 13.76 -9.13 -7.34
C VAL A 161 13.40 -10.61 -7.41
N ASP A 162 12.24 -11.01 -6.89
CA ASP A 162 11.90 -12.44 -6.79
C ASP A 162 11.65 -13.06 -8.16
N ARG A 163 12.18 -14.26 -8.31
CA ARG A 163 12.12 -15.05 -9.54
C ARG A 163 11.57 -16.45 -9.26
N ASP A 164 11.01 -17.06 -10.27
CA ASP A 164 10.54 -18.44 -10.24
C ASP A 164 11.70 -19.46 -10.38
N LEU A 165 11.36 -20.73 -10.48
CA LEU A 165 12.33 -21.82 -10.65
C LEU A 165 13.09 -21.76 -11.98
N ASN A 166 12.54 -21.06 -12.99
CA ASN A 166 13.15 -20.87 -14.30
C ASN A 166 13.98 -19.56 -14.37
N ASN A 167 14.19 -18.92 -13.22
CA ASN A 167 14.87 -17.63 -13.12
C ASN A 167 14.13 -16.46 -13.84
N GLU A 168 12.83 -16.59 -14.10
CA GLU A 168 11.99 -15.52 -14.65
C GLU A 168 11.36 -14.70 -13.53
N TYR A 169 11.17 -13.39 -13.73
CA TYR A 169 10.51 -12.53 -12.74
C TYR A 169 9.09 -13.01 -12.44
N LEU A 170 8.75 -13.07 -11.16
CA LEU A 170 7.39 -13.44 -10.73
C LEU A 170 6.34 -12.43 -11.21
N PHE A 171 6.72 -11.17 -11.33
CA PHE A 171 5.86 -10.07 -11.76
C PHE A 171 6.59 -9.13 -12.71
N LEU A 172 5.97 -8.83 -13.83
CA LEU A 172 6.46 -7.82 -14.79
C LEU A 172 5.94 -6.43 -14.40
N THR A 173 6.44 -5.87 -13.32
CA THR A 173 5.95 -4.60 -12.75
C THR A 173 6.96 -3.47 -12.86
N TRP A 174 8.24 -3.77 -12.65
CA TRP A 174 9.34 -2.82 -12.61
C TRP A 174 10.10 -2.77 -13.93
N GLN A 175 10.15 -3.93 -14.57
CA GLN A 175 10.85 -4.11 -15.83
C GLN A 175 9.93 -3.71 -16.97
N ASN A 176 10.43 -2.84 -17.81
CA ASN A 176 9.79 -2.61 -19.10
C ASN A 176 10.17 -3.73 -20.07
N ASN A 177 9.37 -3.88 -21.11
CA ASN A 177 9.64 -4.90 -22.12
C ASN A 177 11.04 -4.76 -22.73
N TRP A 178 11.52 -3.53 -22.93
CA TRP A 178 12.88 -3.28 -23.41
C TRP A 178 13.97 -3.74 -22.41
N GLN A 179 13.73 -3.62 -21.09
CA GLN A 179 14.68 -4.11 -20.08
C GLN A 179 14.75 -5.63 -20.08
N ILE A 180 13.61 -6.31 -20.24
CA ILE A 180 13.56 -7.77 -20.35
C ILE A 180 14.25 -8.24 -21.62
N GLU A 181 14.05 -7.54 -22.75
CA GLU A 181 14.73 -7.82 -24.03
C GLU A 181 16.25 -7.65 -23.88
N LEU A 182 16.70 -6.57 -23.23
CA LEU A 182 18.12 -6.29 -22.94
C LEU A 182 18.72 -7.37 -22.05
N GLU A 183 18.04 -7.75 -20.97
CA GLU A 183 18.50 -8.79 -20.05
C GLU A 183 18.66 -10.14 -20.75
N LYS A 184 17.73 -10.51 -21.65
CA LYS A 184 17.85 -11.73 -22.47
C LYS A 184 19.08 -11.73 -23.36
N LYS A 185 19.38 -10.60 -23.98
CA LYS A 185 20.60 -10.46 -24.81
C LYS A 185 21.87 -10.60 -23.98
N LEU A 186 21.92 -9.95 -22.80
CA LEU A 186 23.05 -10.07 -21.88
C LEU A 186 23.26 -11.52 -21.40
N ASN A 187 22.19 -12.23 -21.08
CA ASN A 187 22.25 -13.62 -20.65
C ASN A 187 22.73 -14.58 -21.76
N ASN A 188 22.56 -14.19 -23.02
CA ASN A 188 23.11 -14.91 -24.19
C ASN A 188 24.57 -14.56 -24.47
N ASN A 189 25.26 -13.83 -23.59
CA ASN A 189 26.62 -13.32 -23.76
C ASN A 189 26.81 -12.43 -25.00
N GLU A 190 25.75 -11.73 -25.44
CA GLU A 190 25.87 -10.72 -26.48
C GLU A 190 26.51 -9.46 -25.90
N GLU A 191 27.57 -8.95 -26.51
CA GLU A 191 28.09 -7.62 -26.20
C GLU A 191 27.06 -6.57 -26.62
N ILE A 192 26.70 -5.67 -25.71
CA ILE A 192 25.68 -4.67 -25.96
C ILE A 192 26.28 -3.28 -25.91
N SER A 193 26.19 -2.60 -27.05
CA SER A 193 26.55 -1.19 -27.20
C SER A 193 25.36 -0.28 -26.90
N TYR A 194 25.61 1.03 -26.74
CA TYR A 194 24.54 2.02 -26.60
C TYR A 194 23.59 2.05 -27.82
N ASP A 195 24.11 1.78 -29.02
CA ASP A 195 23.29 1.74 -30.23
C ASP A 195 22.39 0.51 -30.30
N ASP A 196 22.80 -0.61 -29.71
CA ASP A 196 21.95 -1.80 -29.57
C ASP A 196 20.73 -1.53 -28.69
N ILE A 197 20.86 -0.71 -27.65
CA ILE A 197 19.73 -0.31 -26.82
C ILE A 197 18.67 0.46 -27.63
N LYS A 198 19.08 1.37 -28.53
CA LYS A 198 18.16 2.10 -29.42
C LYS A 198 17.43 1.17 -30.37
N ASN A 199 18.07 0.06 -30.75
CA ASN A 199 17.55 -0.93 -31.69
C ASN A 199 16.70 -2.03 -31.03
N LEU A 200 16.55 -2.03 -29.69
CA LEU A 200 15.64 -2.95 -29.03
C LEU A 200 14.22 -2.82 -29.61
N ALA A 201 13.56 -3.94 -29.85
CA ALA A 201 12.29 -3.98 -30.57
C ALA A 201 11.21 -3.10 -29.91
N PHE A 202 11.16 -3.06 -28.58
CA PHE A 202 10.20 -2.25 -27.83
C PHE A 202 10.52 -0.75 -27.84
N ILE A 203 11.78 -0.36 -27.98
CA ILE A 203 12.19 1.05 -28.12
C ILE A 203 11.98 1.52 -29.55
N LYS A 204 12.51 0.78 -30.53
CA LYS A 204 12.47 1.14 -31.93
C LYS A 204 11.03 1.26 -32.49
N ASN A 205 10.14 0.38 -32.01
CA ASN A 205 8.74 0.39 -32.45
C ASN A 205 7.86 1.40 -31.69
N GLY A 206 8.44 2.27 -30.86
CA GLY A 206 7.73 3.31 -30.13
C GLY A 206 6.77 2.81 -29.05
N LYS A 207 6.82 1.53 -28.68
CA LYS A 207 5.93 0.94 -27.67
C LYS A 207 6.32 1.34 -26.25
N GLU A 208 7.62 1.50 -26.00
CA GLU A 208 8.18 1.98 -24.73
C GLU A 208 9.46 2.77 -25.04
N ASN A 209 9.76 3.78 -24.24
CA ASN A 209 11.02 4.49 -24.31
C ASN A 209 11.59 4.73 -22.91
N LEU A 210 12.89 5.05 -22.83
CA LEU A 210 13.62 5.24 -21.57
C LEU A 210 13.02 6.31 -20.66
N LEU A 211 12.37 7.32 -21.24
CA LEU A 211 11.77 8.45 -20.52
C LEU A 211 10.28 8.25 -20.24
N SER A 212 9.72 7.10 -20.60
CA SER A 212 8.31 6.84 -20.40
C SER A 212 7.97 6.79 -18.89
N ARG A 213 6.98 7.58 -18.49
CA ARG A 213 6.48 7.56 -17.10
C ARG A 213 5.95 6.19 -16.68
N SER A 214 5.58 5.33 -17.62
CA SER A 214 5.15 3.95 -17.33
C SER A 214 6.27 3.11 -16.69
N ASN A 215 7.54 3.49 -16.88
CA ASN A 215 8.70 2.78 -16.36
C ASN A 215 8.74 2.71 -14.82
N PHE A 216 8.15 3.70 -14.16
CA PHE A 216 8.20 3.83 -12.68
C PHE A 216 6.83 3.76 -12.02
N THR A 217 5.77 3.47 -12.78
CA THR A 217 4.40 3.60 -12.28
C THR A 217 4.11 2.66 -11.11
N PHE A 218 4.60 1.42 -11.15
CA PHE A 218 4.37 0.46 -10.06
C PHE A 218 5.12 0.85 -8.79
N GLU A 219 6.34 1.31 -8.92
CA GLU A 219 7.12 1.82 -7.79
C GLU A 219 6.45 3.03 -7.15
N VAL A 220 5.95 3.96 -7.97
CA VAL A 220 5.22 5.15 -7.51
C VAL A 220 3.98 4.75 -6.73
N ILE A 221 3.17 3.80 -7.24
CA ILE A 221 1.96 3.34 -6.56
C ILE A 221 2.29 2.76 -5.19
N LEU A 222 3.25 1.84 -5.11
CA LEU A 222 3.62 1.21 -3.85
C LEU A 222 4.25 2.21 -2.87
N THR A 223 5.06 3.15 -3.37
CA THR A 223 5.62 4.22 -2.54
C THR A 223 4.52 5.13 -1.97
N GLN A 224 3.51 5.46 -2.77
CA GLN A 224 2.36 6.24 -2.28
C GLN A 224 1.53 5.47 -1.24
N MET A 225 1.37 4.13 -1.40
CA MET A 225 0.71 3.32 -0.38
C MET A 225 1.52 3.31 0.93
N ILE A 226 2.84 3.15 0.86
CA ILE A 226 3.73 3.24 2.02
C ILE A 226 3.57 4.60 2.70
N TYR A 227 3.59 5.69 1.92
CA TYR A 227 3.42 7.05 2.44
C TYR A 227 2.06 7.27 3.13
N ASN A 228 0.96 6.71 2.60
CA ASN A 228 -0.34 6.77 3.27
C ASN A 228 -0.31 6.08 4.64
N VAL A 229 0.38 4.94 4.75
CA VAL A 229 0.54 4.24 6.04
C VAL A 229 1.43 5.05 6.99
N GLU A 230 2.50 5.67 6.50
CA GLU A 230 3.35 6.58 7.28
C GLU A 230 2.53 7.76 7.84
N ASN A 231 1.70 8.40 7.01
CA ASN A 231 0.81 9.47 7.46
C ASN A 231 -0.16 9.00 8.54
N SER A 232 -0.71 7.79 8.39
CA SER A 232 -1.58 7.21 9.41
C SER A 232 -0.85 6.96 10.73
N LEU A 233 0.41 6.52 10.69
CA LEU A 233 1.26 6.35 11.88
C LEU A 233 1.57 7.70 12.52
N TYR A 234 1.95 8.71 11.74
CA TYR A 234 2.17 10.08 12.26
C TYR A 234 0.91 10.66 12.91
N ALA A 235 -0.28 10.40 12.34
CA ALA A 235 -1.56 10.81 12.93
C ALA A 235 -1.82 10.13 14.29
N LEU A 236 -1.19 8.98 14.56
CA LEU A 236 -1.21 8.29 15.85
C LEU A 236 -0.08 8.72 16.80
N GLY A 237 0.77 9.65 16.39
CA GLY A 237 1.96 10.07 17.15
C GLY A 237 3.10 9.06 17.11
N GLU A 238 3.13 8.19 16.07
CA GLU A 238 4.16 7.18 15.89
C GLU A 238 5.13 7.55 14.77
N GLU A 239 6.41 7.22 14.94
CA GLU A 239 7.39 7.33 13.86
C GLU A 239 7.50 6.01 13.09
N PRO A 240 7.31 6.03 11.75
CA PRO A 240 7.48 4.84 10.92
C PRO A 240 8.94 4.35 10.95
N LYS A 241 9.15 3.08 11.26
CA LYS A 241 10.47 2.47 11.25
C LYS A 241 10.85 2.12 9.81
N LYS A 242 11.88 2.77 9.27
CA LYS A 242 12.47 2.36 7.99
C LYS A 242 13.21 1.03 8.18
N LEU A 243 13.01 0.10 7.25
CA LEU A 243 13.81 -1.12 7.24
C LEU A 243 15.26 -0.74 6.90
N ALA A 244 16.18 -1.09 7.78
CA ALA A 244 17.58 -1.07 7.43
C ALA A 244 17.83 -2.13 6.35
N LEU A 245 18.59 -1.79 5.32
CA LEU A 245 18.89 -2.67 4.18
C LEU A 245 19.49 -4.02 4.60
N ASP A 246 20.12 -4.08 5.76
CA ASP A 246 20.83 -5.26 6.27
C ASP A 246 19.96 -6.23 7.10
N ALA A 247 18.70 -5.89 7.37
CA ALA A 247 17.84 -6.65 8.29
C ALA A 247 16.74 -7.44 7.60
N VAL A 248 16.82 -7.63 6.29
CA VAL A 248 15.68 -8.14 5.53
C VAL A 248 15.76 -9.64 5.32
N PHE A 249 15.49 -10.40 6.37
CA PHE A 249 15.00 -11.77 6.20
C PHE A 249 13.50 -11.70 5.88
N PHE A 250 13.18 -12.01 4.63
CA PHE A 250 11.97 -11.64 3.91
C PHE A 250 10.79 -12.57 4.15
N LEU A 251 10.38 -12.71 5.38
CA LEU A 251 9.10 -13.31 5.68
C LEU A 251 8.07 -12.21 5.95
N PHE A 252 6.91 -12.28 5.29
CA PHE A 252 5.77 -11.44 5.66
C PHE A 252 5.36 -11.79 7.09
N ILE A 253 5.24 -10.78 7.95
CA ILE A 253 4.93 -10.91 9.36
C ILE A 253 3.47 -10.59 9.68
#